data_fac2f3e840ab2891f57e008b6591348c
#
_entry.id   fac2f3e840ab2891f57e008b6591348c
#
_cell.length_a   1.000
_cell.length_b   1.000
_cell.length_c   1.000
_cell.angle_alpha   90.00
_cell.angle_beta   90.00
_cell.angle_gamma   90.00
#
_symmetry.space_group_name_H-M   'P 1'
#
loop_
_entity.id
_entity.type
_entity.pdbx_description
1 polymer ?
#
loop_
_entity_poly.entity_id
_entity_poly.type
_entity_poly.pdbx_seq_one_letter_code
_entity_poly.pdbx_strand_id
1 'polypeptide(L)'
;SETIITSQKSQVNFRWQAALNADEYELVIRDIQTNSDIQLNTFRTFSPVVLDRGNQYSWWVISKYNADQTFSKSRIWTFYLEGPQKSSHFPFPANLLNPKSNEQISLNDGKYIFRWESTDLDEDIIEYDFYLGADPDELTLLAERLSLNSIELSLNPNQFYYWKVITRDSEGNVSSSTVKGFKTSF
;
A
#
# COMPACT_ATOMS: atom_id res chain seq x y z
N SER A 1 -18.04 18.10 2.13
CA SER A 1 -17.74 16.75 2.64
C SER A 1 -17.17 15.94 1.48
N GLU A 2 -15.88 15.68 1.50
CA GLU A 2 -15.24 14.80 0.54
C GLU A 2 -15.72 13.37 0.81
N THR A 3 -16.22 12.71 -0.22
CA THR A 3 -16.63 11.30 -0.13
C THR A 3 -15.36 10.46 -0.25
N ILE A 4 -14.96 9.81 0.83
CA ILE A 4 -13.82 8.88 0.81
C ILE A 4 -14.20 7.69 -0.06
N ILE A 5 -13.49 7.49 -1.17
CA ILE A 5 -13.67 6.35 -2.07
C ILE A 5 -12.84 5.19 -1.52
N THR A 6 -13.50 4.20 -0.93
CA THR A 6 -12.84 3.00 -0.36
C THR A 6 -12.88 1.78 -1.27
N SER A 7 -13.81 1.74 -2.25
CA SER A 7 -13.94 0.60 -3.17
C SER A 7 -12.90 0.63 -4.28
N GLN A 8 -12.21 -0.49 -4.51
CA GLN A 8 -11.26 -0.67 -5.61
C GLN A 8 -11.93 -0.76 -6.99
N LYS A 9 -13.25 -0.99 -7.04
CA LYS A 9 -14.03 -1.12 -8.28
C LYS A 9 -15.21 -0.16 -8.30
N SER A 10 -15.59 0.26 -9.52
CA SER A 10 -16.79 1.08 -9.74
C SER A 10 -17.53 0.66 -10.98
N GLN A 11 -18.86 0.77 -10.93
CA GLN A 11 -19.69 0.58 -12.12
C GLN A 11 -19.68 1.85 -12.96
N VAL A 12 -19.29 1.72 -14.24
CA VAL A 12 -19.32 2.76 -15.26
C VAL A 12 -20.44 2.45 -16.24
N ASN A 13 -21.29 3.42 -16.53
CA ASN A 13 -22.42 3.27 -17.47
C ASN A 13 -22.03 3.85 -18.82
N PHE A 14 -21.71 3.00 -19.77
CA PHE A 14 -21.41 3.39 -21.15
C PHE A 14 -22.73 3.61 -21.89
N ARG A 15 -22.80 4.70 -22.68
CA ARG A 15 -23.97 5.04 -23.51
C ARG A 15 -23.50 5.59 -24.84
N TRP A 16 -24.22 5.25 -25.92
CA TRP A 16 -23.94 5.73 -27.28
C TRP A 16 -25.22 5.95 -28.05
N GLN A 17 -25.12 6.65 -29.17
CA GLN A 17 -26.24 6.86 -30.07
C GLN A 17 -26.44 5.64 -30.95
N ALA A 18 -27.69 5.29 -31.22
CA ALA A 18 -28.01 4.23 -32.16
C ALA A 18 -27.47 4.57 -33.56
N ALA A 19 -26.76 3.60 -34.16
CA ALA A 19 -26.40 3.69 -35.56
C ALA A 19 -27.59 3.27 -36.44
N LEU A 20 -27.80 3.94 -37.58
CA LEU A 20 -28.88 3.63 -38.46
C LEU A 20 -28.75 2.18 -39.01
N ASN A 21 -29.81 1.40 -38.89
CA ASN A 21 -29.89 -0.01 -39.33
C ASN A 21 -28.88 -0.96 -38.67
N ALA A 22 -28.28 -0.61 -37.54
CA ALA A 22 -27.47 -1.52 -36.77
C ALA A 22 -28.33 -2.56 -36.04
N ASP A 23 -27.96 -3.83 -36.20
CA ASP A 23 -28.65 -4.95 -35.56
C ASP A 23 -28.10 -5.27 -34.17
N GLU A 24 -26.79 -5.09 -33.99
CA GLU A 24 -26.07 -5.41 -32.76
C GLU A 24 -24.91 -4.45 -32.54
N TYR A 25 -24.50 -4.29 -31.30
CA TYR A 25 -23.34 -3.50 -30.90
C TYR A 25 -22.34 -4.35 -30.12
N GLU A 26 -21.07 -4.10 -30.36
CA GLU A 26 -19.99 -4.62 -29.51
C GLU A 26 -19.30 -3.44 -28.84
N LEU A 27 -19.46 -3.34 -27.52
CA LEU A 27 -18.71 -2.39 -26.69
C LEU A 27 -17.35 -2.98 -26.39
N VAL A 28 -16.28 -2.27 -26.72
CA VAL A 28 -14.90 -2.63 -26.40
C VAL A 28 -14.34 -1.59 -25.44
N ILE A 29 -13.78 -2.06 -24.33
CA ILE A 29 -13.12 -1.24 -23.31
C ILE A 29 -11.73 -1.78 -23.12
N ARG A 30 -10.72 -0.95 -23.31
CA ARG A 30 -9.31 -1.28 -23.13
C ARG A 30 -8.76 -0.60 -21.90
N ASP A 31 -8.21 -1.38 -20.98
CA ASP A 31 -7.32 -0.88 -19.93
C ASP A 31 -5.99 -0.51 -20.58
N ILE A 32 -5.58 0.77 -20.49
CA ILE A 32 -4.38 1.29 -21.15
C ILE A 32 -3.10 0.81 -20.45
N GLN A 33 -3.16 0.54 -19.14
CA GLN A 33 -2.00 0.10 -18.36
C GLN A 33 -1.66 -1.37 -18.62
N THR A 34 -2.69 -2.22 -18.65
CA THR A 34 -2.51 -3.68 -18.82
C THR A 34 -2.64 -4.12 -20.29
N ASN A 35 -3.12 -3.23 -21.17
CA ASN A 35 -3.45 -3.50 -22.57
C ASN A 35 -4.46 -4.65 -22.74
N SER A 36 -5.33 -4.86 -21.76
CA SER A 36 -6.38 -5.88 -21.78
C SER A 36 -7.71 -5.30 -22.24
N ASP A 37 -8.49 -6.09 -23.00
CA ASP A 37 -9.79 -5.69 -23.55
C ASP A 37 -10.93 -6.44 -22.86
N ILE A 38 -11.99 -5.69 -22.54
CA ILE A 38 -13.31 -6.21 -22.19
C ILE A 38 -14.18 -6.00 -23.43
N GLN A 39 -14.80 -7.07 -23.94
CA GLN A 39 -15.68 -7.05 -25.12
C GLN A 39 -17.07 -7.54 -24.71
N LEU A 40 -18.10 -6.74 -25.00
CA LEU A 40 -19.48 -7.03 -24.65
C LEU A 40 -20.41 -6.81 -25.83
N ASN A 41 -21.12 -7.86 -26.25
CA ASN A 41 -22.17 -7.77 -27.27
C ASN A 41 -23.51 -7.40 -26.65
N THR A 42 -24.25 -6.50 -27.28
CA THR A 42 -25.56 -6.05 -26.81
C THR A 42 -26.42 -5.51 -27.96
N PHE A 43 -27.73 -5.66 -27.83
CA PHE A 43 -28.73 -5.03 -28.72
C PHE A 43 -29.17 -3.64 -28.23
N ARG A 44 -28.65 -3.21 -27.07
CA ARG A 44 -28.98 -1.92 -26.45
C ARG A 44 -27.89 -0.89 -26.74
N THR A 45 -28.24 0.38 -26.62
CA THR A 45 -27.31 1.50 -26.75
C THR A 45 -26.68 1.94 -25.41
N PHE A 46 -26.67 1.05 -24.43
CA PHE A 46 -26.02 1.24 -23.15
C PHE A 46 -25.54 -0.09 -22.57
N SER A 47 -24.51 -0.04 -21.75
CA SER A 47 -24.01 -1.17 -20.97
C SER A 47 -23.37 -0.69 -19.65
N PRO A 48 -23.78 -1.21 -18.48
CA PRO A 48 -23.06 -1.03 -17.23
C PRO A 48 -21.89 -2.02 -17.15
N VAL A 49 -20.70 -1.54 -16.81
CA VAL A 49 -19.51 -2.39 -16.67
C VAL A 49 -18.79 -2.03 -15.38
N VAL A 50 -18.35 -3.04 -14.63
CA VAL A 50 -17.56 -2.85 -13.41
C VAL A 50 -16.09 -2.83 -13.79
N LEU A 51 -15.41 -1.72 -13.47
CA LEU A 51 -13.99 -1.48 -13.80
C LEU A 51 -13.18 -1.21 -12.52
N ASP A 52 -11.90 -1.50 -12.59
CA ASP A 52 -10.96 -1.17 -11.52
C ASP A 52 -10.71 0.34 -11.50
N ARG A 53 -10.67 0.91 -10.30
CA ARG A 53 -10.36 2.31 -10.07
C ARG A 53 -8.86 2.56 -10.14
N GLY A 54 -8.46 3.79 -10.41
CA GLY A 54 -7.07 4.20 -10.53
C GLY A 54 -6.46 3.92 -11.90
N ASN A 55 -7.26 3.43 -12.87
CA ASN A 55 -6.79 3.07 -14.20
C ASN A 55 -7.32 4.04 -15.26
N GLN A 56 -6.59 4.13 -16.35
CA GLN A 56 -6.98 4.87 -17.55
C GLN A 56 -7.54 3.88 -18.58
N TYR A 57 -8.70 4.21 -19.13
CA TYR A 57 -9.42 3.38 -20.10
C TYR A 57 -9.62 4.10 -21.42
N SER A 58 -9.60 3.34 -22.51
CA SER A 58 -10.15 3.76 -23.80
C SER A 58 -11.33 2.86 -24.15
N TRP A 59 -12.32 3.41 -24.87
CA TRP A 59 -13.46 2.62 -25.28
C TRP A 59 -14.01 3.07 -26.63
N TRP A 60 -14.64 2.15 -27.33
CA TRP A 60 -15.34 2.38 -28.59
C TRP A 60 -16.47 1.36 -28.77
N VAL A 61 -17.31 1.62 -29.75
CA VAL A 61 -18.44 0.73 -30.11
C VAL A 61 -18.29 0.31 -31.56
N ILE A 62 -18.51 -0.94 -31.82
CA ILE A 62 -18.63 -1.51 -33.15
C ILE A 62 -20.11 -1.81 -33.42
N SER A 63 -20.69 -1.16 -34.41
CA SER A 63 -22.06 -1.43 -34.88
C SER A 63 -22.01 -2.50 -35.95
N LYS A 64 -22.76 -3.59 -35.78
CA LYS A 64 -22.81 -4.74 -36.70
C LYS A 64 -24.11 -4.74 -37.47
N TYR A 65 -24.01 -5.08 -38.78
CA TYR A 65 -25.13 -5.10 -39.71
C TYR A 65 -25.23 -6.50 -40.29
N ASN A 66 -26.26 -7.24 -39.90
CA ASN A 66 -26.39 -8.67 -40.28
C ASN A 66 -26.76 -8.88 -41.76
N ALA A 67 -27.45 -7.90 -42.37
CA ALA A 67 -27.94 -8.01 -43.73
C ALA A 67 -26.80 -8.15 -44.78
N ASP A 68 -25.66 -7.48 -44.56
CA ASP A 68 -24.51 -7.46 -45.44
C ASP A 68 -23.21 -7.87 -44.73
N GLN A 69 -23.30 -8.27 -43.49
CA GLN A 69 -22.16 -8.66 -42.60
C GLN A 69 -21.08 -7.60 -42.50
N THR A 70 -21.46 -6.32 -42.60
CA THR A 70 -20.56 -5.20 -42.43
C THR A 70 -20.55 -4.73 -40.97
N PHE A 71 -19.59 -3.88 -40.66
CA PHE A 71 -19.50 -3.23 -39.33
C PHE A 71 -18.97 -1.81 -39.50
N SER A 72 -19.31 -0.97 -38.50
CA SER A 72 -18.81 0.40 -38.38
C SER A 72 -18.27 0.62 -36.99
N LYS A 73 -17.07 1.20 -36.86
CA LYS A 73 -16.43 1.53 -35.61
C LYS A 73 -16.61 3.01 -35.29
N SER A 74 -16.99 3.29 -34.05
CA SER A 74 -17.03 4.67 -33.53
C SER A 74 -15.62 5.24 -33.38
N ARG A 75 -15.53 6.55 -33.11
CA ARG A 75 -14.30 7.12 -32.55
C ARG A 75 -13.97 6.48 -31.20
N ILE A 76 -12.72 6.61 -30.78
CA ILE A 76 -12.24 6.14 -29.48
C ILE A 76 -12.34 7.29 -28.49
N TRP A 77 -12.89 7.01 -27.31
CA TRP A 77 -12.90 7.92 -26.17
C TRP A 77 -11.98 7.39 -25.09
N THR A 78 -11.39 8.26 -24.31
CA THR A 78 -10.54 7.92 -23.16
C THR A 78 -11.07 8.61 -21.92
N PHE A 79 -10.91 7.96 -20.76
CA PHE A 79 -11.19 8.52 -19.46
C PHE A 79 -10.28 7.89 -18.39
N TYR A 80 -10.12 8.61 -17.28
CA TYR A 80 -9.48 8.08 -16.08
C TYR A 80 -10.57 7.79 -15.06
N LEU A 81 -10.60 6.57 -14.52
CA LEU A 81 -11.49 6.20 -13.41
C LEU A 81 -10.75 6.44 -12.11
N GLU A 82 -11.11 7.53 -11.43
CA GLU A 82 -10.47 7.94 -10.18
C GLU A 82 -10.37 6.79 -9.18
N GLY A 83 -9.15 6.58 -8.66
CA GLY A 83 -8.86 5.58 -7.64
C GLY A 83 -9.32 6.01 -6.26
N PRO A 84 -9.27 5.11 -5.26
CA PRO A 84 -9.36 5.51 -3.88
C PRO A 84 -8.24 6.52 -3.60
N GLN A 85 -8.54 7.57 -2.87
CA GLN A 85 -7.51 8.47 -2.38
C GLN A 85 -6.58 7.65 -1.48
N LYS A 86 -5.34 7.46 -1.90
CA LYS A 86 -4.29 6.96 -1.01
C LYS A 86 -3.76 8.17 -0.25
N SER A 87 -4.15 8.30 1.00
CA SER A 87 -3.36 9.05 1.96
C SER A 87 -2.21 8.13 2.37
N SER A 88 -0.98 8.50 2.11
CA SER A 88 0.20 7.82 2.63
C SER A 88 0.78 8.74 3.70
N HIS A 89 0.76 8.28 4.94
CA HIS A 89 1.37 8.97 6.06
C HIS A 89 2.65 8.24 6.47
N PHE A 90 3.61 8.99 6.98
CA PHE A 90 4.79 8.39 7.58
C PHE A 90 4.41 7.77 8.92
N PRO A 91 4.94 6.58 9.26
CA PRO A 91 4.73 6.01 10.59
C PRO A 91 5.31 6.94 11.65
N PHE A 92 4.65 7.02 12.80
CA PHE A 92 5.22 7.75 13.92
C PHE A 92 6.50 7.07 14.42
N PRO A 93 7.51 7.83 14.89
CA PRO A 93 8.69 7.26 15.52
C PRO A 93 8.31 6.30 16.64
N ALA A 94 8.91 5.10 16.65
CA ALA A 94 8.62 4.09 17.66
C ALA A 94 8.85 4.63 19.10
N ASN A 95 7.90 4.38 19.97
CA ASN A 95 8.05 4.59 21.40
C ASN A 95 8.78 3.39 22.03
N LEU A 96 10.01 3.60 22.45
CA LEU A 96 10.83 2.56 23.07
C LEU A 96 10.38 2.30 24.50
N LEU A 97 9.88 1.10 24.81
CA LEU A 97 9.25 0.76 26.09
C LEU A 97 10.27 0.21 27.09
N ASN A 98 11.04 -0.80 26.68
CA ASN A 98 12.02 -1.49 27.51
C ASN A 98 13.29 -1.80 26.72
N PRO A 99 14.49 -1.47 27.26
CA PRO A 99 14.73 -0.71 28.48
C PRO A 99 14.41 0.77 28.33
N LYS A 100 14.09 1.45 29.45
CA LYS A 100 13.87 2.89 29.49
C LYS A 100 15.21 3.64 29.43
N SER A 101 15.12 4.94 29.11
CA SER A 101 16.32 5.79 29.12
C SER A 101 16.96 5.85 30.52
N ASN A 102 18.27 5.63 30.57
CA ASN A 102 19.10 5.60 31.79
C ASN A 102 18.71 4.50 32.79
N GLU A 103 17.96 3.50 32.36
CA GLU A 103 17.61 2.35 33.20
C GLU A 103 18.84 1.47 33.44
N GLN A 104 18.91 0.90 34.63
CA GLN A 104 19.84 -0.18 34.95
C GLN A 104 19.04 -1.49 34.95
N ILE A 105 19.37 -2.40 34.05
CA ILE A 105 18.65 -3.66 33.84
C ILE A 105 19.47 -4.83 34.33
N SER A 106 18.78 -5.87 34.83
CA SER A 106 19.39 -7.17 35.13
C SER A 106 19.17 -8.11 33.94
N LEU A 107 20.19 -8.89 33.61
CA LEU A 107 20.11 -9.89 32.55
C LEU A 107 19.56 -11.21 33.10
N ASN A 108 18.72 -11.88 32.32
CA ASN A 108 18.30 -13.25 32.60
C ASN A 108 19.10 -14.20 31.70
N ASP A 109 19.96 -15.00 32.28
CA ASP A 109 20.90 -15.88 31.55
C ASP A 109 21.69 -15.14 30.46
N GLY A 110 22.13 -13.91 30.76
CA GLY A 110 22.85 -13.06 29.83
C GLY A 110 21.98 -12.45 28.71
N LYS A 111 20.67 -12.57 28.80
CA LYS A 111 19.74 -12.09 27.78
C LYS A 111 18.79 -11.03 28.29
N TYR A 112 18.29 -10.20 27.37
CA TYR A 112 17.28 -9.20 27.63
C TYR A 112 16.30 -9.08 26.48
N ILE A 113 15.00 -8.83 26.78
CA ILE A 113 13.94 -8.61 25.78
C ILE A 113 13.69 -7.13 25.63
N PHE A 114 14.03 -6.59 24.47
CA PHE A 114 13.66 -5.24 24.06
C PHE A 114 12.22 -5.19 23.60
N ARG A 115 11.53 -4.10 23.88
CA ARG A 115 10.13 -3.88 23.48
C ARG A 115 9.92 -2.43 23.06
N TRP A 116 9.12 -2.24 22.04
CA TRP A 116 8.69 -0.94 21.54
C TRP A 116 7.24 -1.02 21.08
N GLU A 117 6.64 0.11 20.79
CA GLU A 117 5.36 0.23 20.13
C GLU A 117 5.44 1.30 19.05
N SER A 118 4.67 1.14 17.99
CA SER A 118 4.58 2.11 16.91
C SER A 118 3.13 2.27 16.50
N THR A 119 2.78 3.43 16.01
CA THR A 119 1.46 3.75 15.48
C THR A 119 1.61 4.43 14.15
N ASP A 120 0.59 4.31 13.33
CA ASP A 120 0.45 4.97 12.05
C ASP A 120 -1.00 5.38 11.83
N LEU A 121 -1.23 6.44 11.06
CA LEU A 121 -2.58 6.90 10.71
C LEU A 121 -3.25 5.96 9.69
N ASP A 122 -2.46 5.28 8.88
CA ASP A 122 -2.92 4.35 7.84
C ASP A 122 -3.00 2.90 8.34
N GLU A 123 -2.49 2.63 9.57
CA GLU A 123 -2.47 1.33 10.24
C GLU A 123 -1.74 0.24 9.43
N ASP A 124 -0.72 0.61 8.68
CA ASP A 124 -0.05 -0.27 7.73
C ASP A 124 1.44 -0.50 8.02
N ILE A 125 1.87 -0.35 9.28
CA ILE A 125 3.21 -0.71 9.74
C ILE A 125 3.46 -2.19 9.50
N ILE A 126 4.56 -2.52 8.79
CA ILE A 126 4.89 -3.90 8.41
C ILE A 126 6.17 -4.43 9.02
N GLU A 127 7.19 -3.59 9.25
CA GLU A 127 8.53 -4.04 9.59
C GLU A 127 9.26 -3.06 10.51
N TYR A 128 10.25 -3.63 11.24
CA TYR A 128 11.15 -2.86 12.10
C TYR A 128 12.60 -3.26 11.86
N ASP A 129 13.50 -2.29 11.89
CA ASP A 129 14.93 -2.54 11.97
C ASP A 129 15.43 -2.15 13.36
N PHE A 130 16.18 -3.03 14.01
CA PHE A 130 16.69 -2.84 15.37
C PHE A 130 18.18 -2.55 15.37
N TYR A 131 18.56 -1.48 16.04
CA TYR A 131 19.96 -1.02 16.17
C TYR A 131 20.38 -0.99 17.63
N LEU A 132 21.63 -1.44 17.89
CA LEU A 132 22.25 -1.43 19.20
C LEU A 132 23.74 -1.11 19.06
N GLY A 133 24.31 -0.42 20.04
CA GLY A 133 25.75 -0.10 20.09
C GLY A 133 26.19 0.36 21.46
N ALA A 134 27.49 0.49 21.64
CA ALA A 134 28.10 1.07 22.85
C ALA A 134 28.27 2.60 22.73
N ASP A 135 28.12 3.16 21.54
CA ASP A 135 28.19 4.58 21.24
C ASP A 135 26.85 5.04 20.63
N PRO A 136 26.22 6.13 21.12
CA PRO A 136 24.96 6.62 20.58
C PRO A 136 25.05 7.09 19.11
N ASP A 137 26.21 7.48 18.64
CA ASP A 137 26.44 7.96 17.29
C ASP A 137 26.83 6.84 16.31
N GLU A 138 27.24 5.64 16.83
CA GLU A 138 27.67 4.48 16.05
C GLU A 138 26.87 3.23 16.44
N LEU A 139 25.59 3.21 16.06
CA LEU A 139 24.74 2.04 16.30
C LEU A 139 24.82 1.06 15.14
N THR A 140 24.97 -0.22 15.45
CA THR A 140 25.00 -1.33 14.49
C THR A 140 23.59 -1.90 14.29
N LEU A 141 23.21 -2.15 13.03
CA LEU A 141 22.00 -2.89 12.69
C LEU A 141 22.18 -4.37 13.12
N LEU A 142 21.42 -4.83 14.12
CA LEU A 142 21.48 -6.19 14.62
C LEU A 142 20.38 -7.08 14.08
N ALA A 143 19.23 -6.50 13.74
CA ALA A 143 18.15 -7.23 13.11
C ALA A 143 17.37 -6.28 12.18
N GLU A 144 17.03 -6.78 11.01
CA GLU A 144 16.26 -6.08 10.00
C GLU A 144 14.95 -6.81 9.71
N ARG A 145 13.93 -6.06 9.27
CA ARG A 145 12.64 -6.60 8.82
C ARG A 145 11.92 -7.48 9.86
N LEU A 146 12.00 -7.08 11.11
CA LEU A 146 11.26 -7.74 12.18
C LEU A 146 9.76 -7.44 12.03
N SER A 147 8.94 -8.48 12.04
CA SER A 147 7.47 -8.36 12.07
C SER A 147 6.90 -8.20 13.48
N LEU A 148 7.72 -8.41 14.52
CA LEU A 148 7.33 -8.27 15.92
C LEU A 148 7.93 -6.99 16.50
N ASN A 149 7.23 -6.40 17.44
CA ASN A 149 7.66 -5.22 18.19
C ASN A 149 8.50 -5.55 19.43
N SER A 150 9.26 -6.66 19.36
CA SER A 150 10.18 -7.10 20.41
C SER A 150 11.28 -7.99 19.85
N ILE A 151 12.43 -7.98 20.52
CA ILE A 151 13.57 -8.86 20.20
C ILE A 151 14.31 -9.26 21.48
N GLU A 152 14.72 -10.52 21.61
CA GLU A 152 15.60 -11.00 22.66
C GLU A 152 17.05 -11.05 22.16
N LEU A 153 17.97 -10.42 22.90
CA LEU A 153 19.39 -10.37 22.57
C LEU A 153 20.26 -10.75 23.76
N SER A 154 21.40 -11.38 23.50
CA SER A 154 22.46 -11.61 24.49
C SER A 154 23.27 -10.33 24.68
N LEU A 155 23.51 -9.91 25.92
CA LEU A 155 24.26 -8.72 26.27
C LEU A 155 25.35 -9.05 27.29
N ASN A 156 26.43 -8.28 27.27
CA ASN A 156 27.46 -8.37 28.31
C ASN A 156 27.02 -7.59 29.58
N PRO A 157 27.29 -8.11 30.77
CA PRO A 157 26.99 -7.40 32.01
C PRO A 157 27.90 -6.20 32.22
N ASN A 158 27.45 -5.24 33.05
CA ASN A 158 28.18 -4.02 33.42
C ASN A 158 28.64 -3.14 32.25
N GLN A 159 27.85 -3.12 31.16
CA GLN A 159 28.09 -2.31 29.97
C GLN A 159 27.03 -1.26 29.79
N PHE A 160 27.39 -0.15 29.15
CA PHE A 160 26.47 0.82 28.61
C PHE A 160 26.12 0.46 27.17
N TYR A 161 24.84 0.57 26.83
CA TYR A 161 24.32 0.35 25.50
C TYR A 161 23.37 1.46 25.10
N TYR A 162 23.29 1.70 23.81
CA TYR A 162 22.36 2.61 23.18
C TYR A 162 21.59 1.87 22.09
N TRP A 163 20.32 2.18 21.94
CA TRP A 163 19.48 1.50 20.96
C TRP A 163 18.44 2.40 20.34
N LYS A 164 18.01 2.06 19.14
CA LYS A 164 16.91 2.67 18.41
C LYS A 164 16.20 1.65 17.55
N VAL A 165 15.01 2.02 17.07
CA VAL A 165 14.22 1.26 16.11
C VAL A 165 13.85 2.16 14.94
N ILE A 166 13.94 1.63 13.73
CA ILE A 166 13.34 2.20 12.52
C ILE A 166 12.07 1.44 12.23
N THR A 167 10.96 2.15 12.04
CA THR A 167 9.65 1.62 11.64
C THR A 167 9.46 1.81 10.16
N ARG A 168 8.89 0.80 9.47
CA ARG A 168 8.54 0.83 8.03
C ARG A 168 7.06 0.53 7.83
N ASP A 169 6.44 1.24 6.89
CA ASP A 169 5.09 0.97 6.41
C ASP A 169 5.07 0.19 5.08
N SER A 170 3.86 -0.10 4.59
CA SER A 170 3.64 -0.85 3.35
C SER A 170 4.00 -0.07 2.08
N GLU A 171 4.01 1.26 2.14
CA GLU A 171 4.40 2.16 1.07
C GLU A 171 5.91 2.40 0.98
N GLY A 172 6.68 1.94 1.98
CA GLY A 172 8.14 2.10 2.06
C GLY A 172 8.57 3.38 2.79
N ASN A 173 7.67 4.11 3.44
CA ASN A 173 8.05 5.22 4.30
C ASN A 173 8.70 4.69 5.58
N VAL A 174 9.59 5.49 6.14
CA VAL A 174 10.35 5.10 7.34
C VAL A 174 10.39 6.21 8.37
N SER A 175 10.37 5.84 9.64
CA SER A 175 10.63 6.74 10.76
C SER A 175 11.63 6.13 11.73
N SER A 176 12.45 6.97 12.37
CA SER A 176 13.42 6.54 13.37
C SER A 176 13.00 7.00 14.76
N SER A 177 13.02 6.10 15.74
CA SER A 177 12.89 6.49 17.14
C SER A 177 14.05 7.38 17.58
N THR A 178 13.91 8.01 18.73
CA THR A 178 15.07 8.58 19.46
C THR A 178 16.00 7.46 19.91
N VAL A 179 17.28 7.78 20.13
CA VAL A 179 18.24 6.86 20.74
C VAL A 179 18.03 6.87 22.27
N LYS A 180 17.93 5.67 22.89
CA LYS A 180 17.89 5.51 24.34
C LYS A 180 19.11 4.74 24.84
N GLY A 181 19.73 5.25 25.90
CA GLY A 181 20.85 4.59 26.59
C GLY A 181 20.39 3.88 27.87
N PHE A 182 21.02 2.75 28.19
CA PHE A 182 20.79 1.98 29.41
C PHE A 182 22.08 1.29 29.87
N LYS A 183 22.08 0.75 31.08
CA LYS A 183 23.22 0.02 31.63
C LYS A 183 22.78 -1.39 32.04
N THR A 184 23.59 -2.41 31.72
CA THR A 184 23.39 -3.76 32.22
C THR A 184 24.06 -3.93 33.61
N SER A 185 23.45 -4.74 34.47
CA SER A 185 24.04 -5.23 35.73
C SER A 185 24.19 -6.75 35.68
N PHE A 186 24.78 -7.31 36.71
CA PHE A 186 24.85 -8.76 36.90
C PHE A 186 23.45 -9.31 37.20
#